data_8a31954a0c844101d4d58b5a793dbd4b
#
_entry.id   8a31954a0c844101d4d58b5a793dbd4b
#
_cell.length_a   1.000
_cell.length_b   1.000
_cell.length_c   1.000
_cell.angle_alpha   90.00
_cell.angle_beta   90.00
_cell.angle_gamma   90.00
#
_symmetry.space_group_name_H-M   'P 1'
#
loop_
_entity.id
_entity.type
_entity.pdbx_description
1 polymer ?
#
loop_
_entity_poly.entity_id
_entity_poly.type
_entity_poly.pdbx_seq_one_letter_code
_entity_poly.pdbx_strand_id
1 'polypeptide(L)'
;MCGIAGYLGSDATEELVRSMADALIHRGPDDAGVWLDGTKGIALSHRRLSIVDLSTEGHQPMLSASGRYVVSFNGEIYNHIELRAKLDQSSANIIWRGHSDTETLLACFEVWGISKTLDLTIGMFAIA
;
A
#
# COMPACT_ATOMS: atom_id res chain seq x y z
N MET A 1 -3.41 14.32 -0.85
CA MET A 1 -2.87 13.21 -0.02
C MET A 1 -3.98 12.24 0.28
N CYS A 2 -3.70 10.95 0.16
CA CYS A 2 -4.66 9.87 0.35
C CYS A 2 -5.22 9.79 1.78
N GLY A 3 -6.28 9.03 1.97
CA GLY A 3 -6.82 8.67 3.28
C GLY A 3 -6.62 7.17 3.54
N ILE A 4 -6.17 6.82 4.74
CA ILE A 4 -6.09 5.43 5.18
C ILE A 4 -6.92 5.26 6.44
N ALA A 5 -7.61 4.13 6.56
CA ALA A 5 -8.28 3.71 7.78
C ALA A 5 -8.17 2.20 7.93
N GLY A 6 -8.28 1.72 9.15
CA GLY A 6 -8.22 0.31 9.44
C GLY A 6 -8.89 -0.02 10.75
N TYR A 7 -9.25 -1.29 10.90
CA TYR A 7 -9.89 -1.81 12.09
C TYR A 7 -9.27 -3.16 12.48
N LEU A 8 -9.07 -3.36 13.75
CA LEU A 8 -8.59 -4.60 14.34
C LEU A 8 -9.56 -5.05 15.43
N GLY A 9 -10.25 -6.14 15.20
CA GLY A 9 -11.23 -6.70 16.14
C GLY A 9 -12.04 -7.82 15.50
N SER A 10 -12.67 -8.67 16.32
CA SER A 10 -13.46 -9.82 15.86
C SER A 10 -14.70 -9.45 15.06
N ASP A 11 -15.13 -8.21 15.13
CA ASP A 11 -16.27 -7.62 14.44
C ASP A 11 -15.86 -6.78 13.21
N ALA A 12 -14.63 -6.99 12.72
CA ALA A 12 -14.16 -6.39 11.48
C ALA A 12 -15.06 -6.78 10.29
N THR A 13 -15.59 -5.79 9.58
CA THR A 13 -16.40 -5.98 8.36
C THR A 13 -15.97 -5.00 7.27
N GLU A 14 -16.22 -5.36 6.02
CA GLU A 14 -16.01 -4.44 4.90
C GLU A 14 -16.86 -3.17 5.02
N GLU A 15 -18.10 -3.31 5.47
CA GLU A 15 -19.03 -2.18 5.64
C GLU A 15 -18.49 -1.17 6.65
N LEU A 16 -17.94 -1.66 7.78
CA LEU A 16 -17.34 -0.81 8.80
C LEU A 16 -16.19 0.03 8.24
N VAL A 17 -15.20 -0.62 7.62
CA VAL A 17 -14.03 0.12 7.11
C VAL A 17 -14.34 0.94 5.86
N ARG A 18 -15.34 0.55 5.07
CA ARG A 18 -15.85 1.36 3.97
C ARG A 18 -16.46 2.66 4.49
N SER A 19 -17.27 2.58 5.53
CA SER A 19 -17.84 3.76 6.20
C SER A 19 -16.75 4.68 6.76
N MET A 20 -15.68 4.11 7.33
CA MET A 20 -14.51 4.88 7.78
C MET A 20 -13.79 5.57 6.61
N ALA A 21 -13.63 4.86 5.48
CA ALA A 21 -13.05 5.43 4.26
C ALA A 21 -13.91 6.56 3.69
N ASP A 22 -15.23 6.42 3.70
CA ASP A 22 -16.15 7.42 3.16
C ASP A 22 -16.07 8.76 3.92
N ALA A 23 -15.77 8.73 5.21
CA ALA A 23 -15.48 9.93 5.98
C ALA A 23 -14.20 10.66 5.49
N LEU A 24 -13.32 9.97 4.76
CA LEU A 24 -12.06 10.48 4.23
C LEU A 24 -12.11 10.82 2.73
N ILE A 25 -13.29 10.83 2.10
CA ILE A 25 -13.45 11.07 0.65
C ILE A 25 -12.79 12.37 0.18
N HIS A 26 -12.82 13.40 1.03
CA HIS A 26 -12.19 14.70 0.74
C HIS A 26 -10.66 14.62 0.59
N ARG A 27 -10.01 13.57 1.10
CA ARG A 27 -8.56 13.36 0.98
C ARG A 27 -8.18 12.61 -0.30
N GLY A 28 -9.05 11.72 -0.79
CA GLY A 28 -8.79 10.88 -1.96
C GLY A 28 -10.08 10.57 -2.70
N PRO A 29 -10.51 11.45 -3.61
CA PRO A 29 -11.77 11.27 -4.34
C PRO A 29 -11.67 10.31 -5.53
N ASP A 30 -10.46 9.96 -5.99
CA ASP A 30 -10.26 9.34 -7.30
C ASP A 30 -10.52 7.82 -7.28
N ASP A 31 -10.22 7.15 -6.17
CA ASP A 31 -10.41 5.70 -6.01
C ASP A 31 -10.61 5.33 -4.55
N ALA A 32 -11.25 4.17 -4.31
CA ALA A 32 -11.50 3.62 -2.99
C ALA A 32 -11.36 2.11 -2.97
N GLY A 33 -10.63 1.59 -2.00
CA GLY A 33 -10.48 0.16 -1.80
C GLY A 33 -10.64 -0.28 -0.36
N VAL A 34 -11.01 -1.54 -0.21
CA VAL A 34 -11.18 -2.23 1.07
C VAL A 34 -10.53 -3.61 0.98
N TRP A 35 -9.89 -4.02 2.04
CA TRP A 35 -9.38 -5.38 2.23
C TRP A 35 -9.76 -5.88 3.62
N LEU A 36 -10.18 -7.14 3.71
CA LEU A 36 -10.61 -7.80 4.93
C LEU A 36 -9.96 -9.19 5.07
N ASP A 37 -9.36 -9.46 6.21
CA ASP A 37 -9.10 -10.81 6.72
C ASP A 37 -10.02 -11.06 7.93
N GLY A 38 -11.18 -11.62 7.68
CA GLY A 38 -12.17 -11.92 8.72
C GLY A 38 -11.67 -12.96 9.72
N THR A 39 -10.72 -13.83 9.34
CA THR A 39 -10.17 -14.84 10.24
C THR A 39 -9.21 -14.23 11.27
N LYS A 40 -8.55 -13.15 10.91
CA LYS A 40 -7.64 -12.40 11.78
C LYS A 40 -8.30 -11.17 12.41
N GLY A 41 -9.52 -10.84 11.98
CA GLY A 41 -10.21 -9.63 12.43
C GLY A 41 -9.49 -8.35 12.02
N ILE A 42 -8.88 -8.32 10.83
CA ILE A 42 -8.16 -7.15 10.31
C ILE A 42 -8.87 -6.66 9.06
N ALA A 43 -9.16 -5.37 9.02
CA ALA A 43 -9.69 -4.72 7.83
C ALA A 43 -8.94 -3.41 7.57
N LEU A 44 -8.61 -3.17 6.30
CA LEU A 44 -7.93 -1.95 5.83
C LEU A 44 -8.79 -1.28 4.76
N SER A 45 -8.74 0.04 4.71
CA SER A 45 -9.33 0.80 3.62
C SER A 45 -8.42 1.93 3.17
N HIS A 46 -8.64 2.35 1.93
CA HIS A 46 -7.87 3.41 1.30
C HIS A 46 -8.77 4.31 0.46
N ARG A 47 -8.51 5.63 0.53
CA ARG A 47 -9.06 6.64 -0.39
C ARG A 47 -7.90 7.24 -1.15
N ARG A 48 -7.92 7.13 -2.46
CA ARG A 48 -6.80 7.48 -3.33
C ARG A 48 -6.96 8.88 -3.92
N LEU A 49 -5.89 9.66 -3.84
CA LEU A 49 -5.63 10.79 -4.69
C LEU A 49 -4.51 10.38 -5.66
N SER A 50 -4.85 10.23 -6.93
CA SER A 50 -3.94 9.71 -7.95
C SER A 50 -2.99 10.82 -8.41
N ILE A 51 -1.70 10.71 -8.07
CA ILE A 51 -0.68 11.72 -8.39
C ILE A 51 0.46 11.10 -9.21
N VAL A 52 1.12 10.07 -8.69
CA VAL A 52 2.32 9.45 -9.30
C VAL A 52 1.92 8.42 -10.35
N ASP A 53 0.98 7.55 -10.02
CA ASP A 53 0.46 6.53 -10.91
C ASP A 53 -1.04 6.76 -11.12
N LEU A 54 -1.45 7.05 -12.34
CA LEU A 54 -2.85 7.29 -12.69
C LEU A 54 -3.57 6.00 -13.14
N SER A 55 -2.85 4.88 -13.23
CA SER A 55 -3.40 3.60 -13.63
C SER A 55 -4.17 2.91 -12.50
N THR A 56 -4.91 1.87 -12.84
CA THR A 56 -5.58 0.98 -11.89
C THR A 56 -4.58 0.16 -11.06
N GLU A 57 -3.33 0.03 -11.50
CA GLU A 57 -2.28 -0.69 -10.79
C GLU A 57 -1.83 0.00 -9.49
N GLY A 58 -2.18 1.28 -9.32
CA GLY A 58 -2.01 2.00 -8.06
C GLY A 58 -3.14 1.81 -7.05
N HIS A 59 -4.10 0.91 -7.30
CA HIS A 59 -5.21 0.61 -6.38
C HIS A 59 -4.72 0.09 -5.03
N GLN A 60 -5.36 0.52 -3.95
CA GLN A 60 -5.03 0.12 -2.58
C GLN A 60 -6.31 -0.18 -1.76
N PRO A 61 -6.22 -1.05 -0.71
CA PRO A 61 -5.02 -1.73 -0.22
C PRO A 61 -4.39 -2.64 -1.28
N MET A 62 -3.06 -2.63 -1.36
CA MET A 62 -2.30 -3.36 -2.38
C MET A 62 -1.68 -4.63 -1.78
N LEU A 63 -1.80 -5.76 -2.49
CA LEU A 63 -1.13 -7.01 -2.13
C LEU A 63 0.25 -7.09 -2.79
N SER A 64 1.22 -7.62 -2.05
CA SER A 64 2.50 -7.99 -2.62
C SER A 64 2.36 -9.15 -3.64
N ALA A 65 3.37 -9.35 -4.48
CA ALA A 65 3.34 -10.36 -5.53
C ALA A 65 3.09 -11.78 -5.00
N SER A 66 3.63 -12.13 -3.83
CA SER A 66 3.39 -13.42 -3.17
C SER A 66 2.08 -13.48 -2.37
N GLY A 67 1.41 -12.34 -2.16
CA GLY A 67 0.27 -12.21 -1.26
C GLY A 67 0.62 -12.23 0.23
N ARG A 68 1.92 -12.22 0.58
CA ARG A 68 2.38 -12.24 1.96
C ARG A 68 2.10 -10.95 2.71
N TYR A 69 2.14 -9.83 2.02
CA TYR A 69 1.88 -8.51 2.57
C TYR A 69 0.69 -7.86 1.89
N VAL A 70 -0.05 -7.11 2.67
CA VAL A 70 -1.05 -6.15 2.19
C VAL A 70 -0.73 -4.80 2.80
N VAL A 71 -0.84 -3.73 2.03
CA VAL A 71 -0.51 -2.39 2.50
C VAL A 71 -1.58 -1.38 2.12
N SER A 72 -1.88 -0.50 3.05
CA SER A 72 -2.56 0.77 2.82
C SER A 72 -1.56 1.90 3.11
N PHE A 73 -1.24 2.69 2.09
CA PHE A 73 -0.13 3.64 2.10
C PHE A 73 -0.61 5.05 1.75
N ASN A 74 -0.23 6.01 2.57
CA ASN A 74 -0.44 7.43 2.30
C ASN A 74 0.89 8.17 2.43
N GLY A 75 1.46 8.62 1.33
CA GLY A 75 2.74 9.30 1.33
C GLY A 75 3.40 9.30 -0.02
N GLU A 76 4.71 9.54 0.02
CA GLU A 76 5.58 9.48 -1.13
C GLU A 76 6.96 8.98 -0.70
N ILE A 77 7.51 8.01 -1.43
CA ILE A 77 8.87 7.50 -1.26
C ILE A 77 9.75 8.15 -2.32
N TYR A 78 10.53 9.13 -1.91
CA TYR A 78 11.33 9.98 -2.82
C TYR A 78 12.38 9.20 -3.59
N ASN A 79 12.96 8.17 -2.96
CA ASN A 79 14.01 7.34 -3.57
C ASN A 79 13.49 6.00 -4.14
N HIS A 80 12.20 5.90 -4.45
CA HIS A 80 11.62 4.63 -4.92
C HIS A 80 12.26 4.11 -6.21
N ILE A 81 12.68 4.99 -7.12
CA ILE A 81 13.37 4.61 -8.36
C ILE A 81 14.72 3.96 -8.06
N GLU A 82 15.48 4.50 -7.08
CA GLU A 82 16.76 3.91 -6.67
C GLU A 82 16.57 2.55 -6.00
N LEU A 83 15.53 2.41 -5.17
CA LEU A 83 15.19 1.14 -4.54
C LEU A 83 14.79 0.10 -5.60
N ARG A 84 14.00 0.50 -6.59
CA ARG A 84 13.61 -0.33 -7.73
C ARG A 84 14.82 -0.82 -8.51
N ALA A 85 15.74 0.08 -8.84
CA ALA A 85 17.00 -0.27 -9.52
C ALA A 85 17.86 -1.26 -8.71
N LYS A 86 17.91 -1.13 -7.38
CA LYS A 86 18.61 -2.10 -6.51
C LYS A 86 17.93 -3.47 -6.52
N LEU A 87 16.60 -3.51 -6.55
CA LEU A 87 15.83 -4.74 -6.67
C LEU A 87 16.06 -5.44 -8.00
N ASP A 88 16.07 -4.69 -9.11
CA ASP A 88 16.32 -5.22 -10.45
C ASP A 88 17.73 -5.80 -10.63
N GLN A 89 18.72 -5.27 -9.88
CA GLN A 89 20.09 -5.80 -9.81
C GLN A 89 20.23 -7.01 -8.90
N SER A 90 19.22 -7.30 -8.09
CA SER A 90 19.21 -8.47 -7.22
C SER A 90 18.83 -9.74 -8.00
N SER A 91 19.03 -10.90 -7.38
CA SER A 91 18.58 -12.18 -7.95
C SER A 91 17.06 -12.38 -7.86
N ALA A 92 16.33 -11.44 -7.31
CA ALA A 92 14.88 -11.48 -7.23
C ALA A 92 14.27 -11.17 -8.59
N ASN A 93 13.58 -12.14 -9.19
CA ASN A 93 12.93 -11.97 -10.48
C ASN A 93 11.60 -11.24 -10.30
N ILE A 94 11.65 -9.90 -10.19
CA ILE A 94 10.48 -9.07 -9.93
C ILE A 94 9.80 -8.71 -11.25
N ILE A 95 8.50 -8.98 -11.33
CA ILE A 95 7.66 -8.56 -12.46
C ILE A 95 6.84 -7.36 -12.01
N TRP A 96 7.20 -6.19 -12.53
CA TRP A 96 6.50 -4.94 -12.23
C TRP A 96 5.18 -4.85 -12.99
N ARG A 97 4.11 -4.43 -12.31
CA ARG A 97 2.78 -4.21 -12.90
C ARG A 97 2.56 -2.75 -13.26
N GLY A 98 3.07 -1.85 -12.41
CA GLY A 98 2.94 -0.41 -12.52
C GLY A 98 4.22 0.33 -12.20
N HIS A 99 4.07 1.61 -11.87
CA HIS A 99 5.19 2.52 -11.60
C HIS A 99 5.10 3.15 -10.20
N SER A 100 4.16 2.70 -9.37
CA SER A 100 3.94 3.29 -8.05
C SER A 100 5.09 3.00 -7.08
N ASP A 101 5.34 3.94 -6.20
CA ASP A 101 6.23 3.77 -5.06
C ASP A 101 5.70 2.73 -4.07
N THR A 102 4.38 2.58 -3.97
CA THR A 102 3.71 1.54 -3.16
C THR A 102 4.09 0.12 -3.62
N GLU A 103 4.07 -0.14 -4.93
CA GLU A 103 4.50 -1.43 -5.49
C GLU A 103 5.98 -1.68 -5.21
N THR A 104 6.82 -0.65 -5.35
CA THR A 104 8.24 -0.73 -5.02
C THR A 104 8.45 -1.07 -3.55
N LEU A 105 7.70 -0.44 -2.64
CA LEU A 105 7.74 -0.71 -1.21
C LEU A 105 7.41 -2.18 -0.90
N LEU A 106 6.33 -2.70 -1.48
CA LEU A 106 5.93 -4.11 -1.31
C LEU A 106 6.98 -5.08 -1.83
N ALA A 107 7.59 -4.81 -2.98
CA ALA A 107 8.69 -5.62 -3.51
C ALA A 107 9.92 -5.58 -2.58
N CYS A 108 10.22 -4.43 -1.99
CA CYS A 108 11.28 -4.32 -0.98
C CYS A 108 10.96 -5.15 0.27
N PHE A 109 9.71 -5.16 0.74
CA PHE A 109 9.30 -6.00 1.88
C PHE A 109 9.48 -7.49 1.59
N GLU A 110 9.17 -7.94 0.38
CA GLU A 110 9.37 -9.33 -0.05
C GLU A 110 10.85 -9.74 -0.01
N VAL A 111 11.73 -8.87 -0.50
CA VAL A 111 13.15 -9.20 -0.71
C VAL A 111 13.99 -8.94 0.54
N TRP A 112 13.76 -7.83 1.22
CA TRP A 112 14.61 -7.37 2.33
C TRP A 112 13.95 -7.43 3.71
N GLY A 113 12.63 -7.62 3.75
CA GLY A 113 11.83 -7.53 4.97
C GLY A 113 11.51 -6.08 5.35
N ILE A 114 10.55 -5.92 6.26
CA ILE A 114 9.99 -4.61 6.63
C ILE A 114 11.06 -3.69 7.23
N SER A 115 11.78 -4.15 8.26
CA SER A 115 12.73 -3.31 9.01
C SER A 115 13.80 -2.70 8.09
N LYS A 116 14.47 -3.57 7.30
CA LYS A 116 15.52 -3.11 6.39
C LYS A 116 14.99 -2.19 5.30
N THR A 117 13.79 -2.45 4.81
CA THR A 117 13.15 -1.58 3.81
C THR A 117 12.92 -0.18 4.37
N LEU A 118 12.37 -0.09 5.59
CA LEU A 118 12.14 1.20 6.25
C LEU A 118 13.43 1.98 6.49
N ASP A 119 14.52 1.29 6.85
CA ASP A 119 15.84 1.92 7.02
C ASP A 119 16.41 2.50 5.70
N LEU A 120 16.03 1.93 4.56
CA LEU A 120 16.49 2.36 3.23
C LEU A 120 15.57 3.39 2.58
N THR A 121 14.36 3.55 3.08
CA THR A 121 13.34 4.40 2.49
C THR A 121 13.52 5.86 2.91
N ILE A 122 13.50 6.76 1.93
CA ILE A 122 13.53 8.21 2.14
C ILE A 122 12.21 8.77 1.64
N GLY A 123 11.45 9.41 2.52
CA GLY A 123 10.16 9.94 2.14
C GLY A 123 9.34 10.42 3.33
N MET A 124 8.11 10.76 3.05
CA MET A 124 7.11 11.18 4.04
C MET A 124 5.87 10.31 3.89
N PHE A 125 5.58 9.47 4.85
CA PHE A 125 4.55 8.47 4.70
C PHE A 125 3.92 7.98 6.01
N ALA A 126 2.71 7.45 5.89
CA ALA A 126 2.04 6.59 6.86
C ALA A 126 1.69 5.25 6.19
N ILE A 127 1.94 4.14 6.89
CA ILE A 127 1.77 2.77 6.40
C ILE A 127 0.93 1.98 7.41
N ALA A 128 -0.04 1.23 6.87
CA ALA A 128 -0.78 0.21 7.59
C ALA A 128 -0.73 -1.12 6.82
#